data_fcae9d7f4080ce2d8d6c64c27d0111cd
#
_entry.id   fcae9d7f4080ce2d8d6c64c27d0111cd
#
_cell.length_a   1.000
_cell.length_b   1.000
_cell.length_c   1.000
_cell.angle_alpha   90.00
_cell.angle_beta   90.00
_cell.angle_gamma   90.00
#
_symmetry.space_group_name_H-M   'P 1'
#
loop_
_entity.id
_entity.type
_entity.pdbx_description
1 polymer ?
#
loop_
_entity_poly.entity_id
_entity_poly.type
_entity_poly.pdbx_seq_one_letter_code
_entity_poly.pdbx_strand_id
1 'polypeptide(L)'
;MKQIKSFLRKKFLKIIKNKKNLEINFNFNIIFNVIKKKFGNKKITIAGYYPSYYEVNILEFLKTASKKNFKVALPVVESSKSMSFQFWSYMDPLYVNNFGILEPKKTKKKIIPDVILVPLVAFDKNLNRIGHGKGYYDRALKKNKNDFIALGIAYSFQKCRTIPVNKYDFKLDYIFTDQGIIS
;
A
#
# COMPACT_ATOMS: atom_id res chain seq x y z
N MET A 1 22.78 7.71 3.95
CA MET A 1 21.33 7.57 3.76
C MET A 1 20.90 6.14 3.36
N LYS A 2 21.42 5.56 2.28
CA LYS A 2 21.08 4.17 1.82
C LYS A 2 21.34 3.11 2.90
N GLN A 3 22.46 3.20 3.61
CA GLN A 3 22.81 2.29 4.72
C GLN A 3 21.80 2.37 5.88
N ILE A 4 21.41 3.60 6.30
CA ILE A 4 20.43 3.81 7.38
C ILE A 4 19.07 3.22 7.00
N LYS A 5 18.59 3.44 5.77
CA LYS A 5 17.34 2.82 5.30
C LYS A 5 17.43 1.29 5.27
N SER A 6 18.58 0.73 4.89
CA SER A 6 18.81 -0.71 4.91
C SER A 6 18.79 -1.29 6.32
N PHE A 7 19.44 -0.62 7.26
CA PHE A 7 19.43 -0.99 8.69
C PHE A 7 18.00 -0.95 9.27
N LEU A 8 17.28 0.17 9.07
CA LEU A 8 15.90 0.30 9.55
C LEU A 8 15.01 -0.78 8.94
N ARG A 9 15.13 -1.08 7.65
CA ARG A 9 14.37 -2.15 7.00
C ARG A 9 14.61 -3.51 7.65
N LYS A 10 15.87 -3.90 7.85
CA LYS A 10 16.22 -5.15 8.53
C LYS A 10 15.65 -5.22 9.94
N LYS A 11 15.79 -4.12 10.72
CA LYS A 11 15.25 -4.01 12.06
C LYS A 11 13.74 -4.24 12.11
N PHE A 12 12.98 -3.50 11.28
CA PHE A 12 11.52 -3.57 11.32
C PHE A 12 10.98 -4.89 10.72
N LEU A 13 11.61 -5.46 9.70
CA LEU A 13 11.26 -6.80 9.22
C LEU A 13 11.42 -7.86 10.33
N LYS A 14 12.47 -7.77 11.16
CA LYS A 14 12.64 -8.65 12.34
C LYS A 14 11.52 -8.43 13.36
N ILE A 15 11.15 -7.18 13.65
CA ILE A 15 10.05 -6.85 14.57
C ILE A 15 8.72 -7.43 14.06
N ILE A 16 8.41 -7.23 12.77
CA ILE A 16 7.18 -7.76 12.15
C ILE A 16 7.16 -9.28 12.26
N LYS A 17 8.26 -9.96 11.93
CA LYS A 17 8.38 -11.42 12.02
C LYS A 17 8.06 -11.93 13.44
N ASN A 18 8.59 -11.27 14.47
CA ASN A 18 8.39 -11.67 15.85
C ASN A 18 6.98 -11.39 16.38
N LYS A 19 6.27 -10.40 15.78
CA LYS A 19 4.92 -9.99 16.21
C LYS A 19 3.80 -10.50 15.31
N LYS A 20 4.11 -11.28 14.27
CA LYS A 20 3.13 -11.73 13.28
C LYS A 20 1.97 -12.55 13.87
N ASN A 21 2.22 -13.30 14.95
CA ASN A 21 1.21 -14.15 15.56
C ASN A 21 0.30 -13.40 16.54
N LEU A 22 0.48 -12.08 16.70
CA LEU A 22 -0.45 -11.28 17.49
C LEU A 22 -1.74 -11.08 16.69
N GLU A 23 -2.86 -11.31 17.32
CA GLU A 23 -4.17 -10.96 16.79
C GLU A 23 -4.33 -9.43 16.88
N ILE A 24 -4.12 -8.75 15.77
CA ILE A 24 -4.23 -7.29 15.67
C ILE A 24 -5.40 -6.95 14.75
N ASN A 25 -6.41 -6.31 15.32
CA ASN A 25 -7.60 -5.94 14.62
C ASN A 25 -7.48 -4.54 13.98
N PHE A 26 -7.94 -4.41 12.74
CA PHE A 26 -7.98 -3.16 11.99
C PHE A 26 -9.42 -2.71 11.76
N ASN A 27 -9.77 -1.50 12.18
CA ASN A 27 -11.06 -0.91 11.84
C ASN A 27 -11.00 -0.21 10.47
N PHE A 28 -11.11 -0.98 9.42
CA PHE A 28 -11.05 -0.46 8.03
C PHE A 28 -12.16 0.53 7.66
N ASN A 29 -13.22 0.68 8.45
CA ASN A 29 -14.25 1.69 8.21
C ASN A 29 -13.68 3.12 8.23
N ILE A 30 -12.60 3.35 8.96
CA ILE A 30 -11.90 4.63 8.98
C ILE A 30 -11.41 5.02 7.57
N ILE A 31 -10.93 4.07 6.78
CA ILE A 31 -10.50 4.31 5.39
C ILE A 31 -11.69 4.75 4.52
N PHE A 32 -12.85 4.09 4.66
CA PHE A 32 -14.06 4.49 3.93
C PHE A 32 -14.52 5.90 4.28
N ASN A 33 -14.37 6.32 5.54
CA ASN A 33 -14.68 7.69 5.97
C ASN A 33 -13.76 8.73 5.30
N VAL A 34 -12.47 8.45 5.20
CA VAL A 34 -11.50 9.31 4.47
C VAL A 34 -11.88 9.41 3.00
N ILE A 35 -12.19 8.28 2.37
CA ILE A 35 -12.62 8.22 0.98
C ILE A 35 -13.89 9.05 0.77
N LYS A 36 -14.90 8.86 1.61
CA LYS A 36 -16.17 9.60 1.55
C LYS A 36 -15.96 11.11 1.73
N LYS A 37 -15.09 11.51 2.66
CA LYS A 37 -14.78 12.93 2.88
C LYS A 37 -14.17 13.60 1.65
N LYS A 38 -13.28 12.91 0.91
CA LYS A 38 -12.60 13.48 -0.27
C LYS A 38 -13.42 13.36 -1.55
N PHE A 39 -14.05 12.21 -1.79
CA PHE A 39 -14.67 11.89 -3.08
C PHE A 39 -16.21 11.91 -3.05
N GLY A 40 -16.83 12.02 -1.86
CA GLY A 40 -18.28 11.97 -1.71
C GLY A 40 -18.86 10.64 -2.21
N ASN A 41 -19.82 10.72 -3.12
CA ASN A 41 -20.47 9.55 -3.73
C ASN A 41 -19.91 9.18 -5.13
N LYS A 42 -18.75 9.75 -5.51
CA LYS A 42 -18.13 9.42 -6.80
C LYS A 42 -17.75 7.95 -6.88
N LYS A 43 -17.94 7.36 -8.05
CA LYS A 43 -17.40 6.02 -8.35
C LYS A 43 -15.90 6.12 -8.54
N ILE A 44 -15.14 5.60 -7.60
CA ILE A 44 -13.68 5.66 -7.59
C ILE A 44 -13.07 4.26 -7.73
N THR A 45 -11.78 4.24 -8.07
CA THR A 45 -10.96 3.03 -8.12
C THR A 45 -9.99 3.03 -6.94
N ILE A 46 -10.02 1.96 -6.16
CA ILE A 46 -9.12 1.71 -5.03
C ILE A 46 -8.08 0.67 -5.45
N ALA A 47 -6.82 1.06 -5.50
CA ALA A 47 -5.73 0.11 -5.66
C ALA A 47 -5.27 -0.39 -4.29
N GLY A 48 -5.31 -1.70 -4.10
CA GLY A 48 -4.73 -2.38 -2.96
C GLY A 48 -3.44 -3.08 -3.33
N TYR A 49 -3.14 -4.13 -2.57
CA TYR A 49 -2.06 -5.08 -2.84
C TYR A 49 -2.49 -6.48 -2.38
N TYR A 50 -1.92 -7.51 -2.96
CA TYR A 50 -2.04 -8.86 -2.39
C TYR A 50 -0.98 -9.00 -1.30
N PRO A 51 -1.38 -9.24 -0.03
CA PRO A 51 -0.45 -9.12 1.09
C PRO A 51 0.61 -10.23 1.06
N SER A 52 1.86 -9.83 1.19
CA SER A 52 2.97 -10.74 1.48
C SER A 52 3.05 -11.06 2.98
N TYR A 53 3.98 -11.96 3.34
CA TYR A 53 4.16 -12.41 4.72
C TYR A 53 4.32 -11.27 5.75
N TYR A 54 4.92 -10.14 5.36
CA TYR A 54 5.25 -9.02 6.26
C TYR A 54 4.25 -7.85 6.20
N GLU A 55 3.20 -7.98 5.41
CA GLU A 55 2.26 -6.90 5.17
C GLU A 55 0.94 -7.13 5.92
N VAL A 56 0.25 -6.04 6.23
CA VAL A 56 -1.10 -6.10 6.79
C VAL A 56 -2.04 -6.74 5.78
N ASN A 57 -2.83 -7.69 6.22
CA ASN A 57 -3.83 -8.33 5.36
C ASN A 57 -5.02 -7.38 5.13
N ILE A 58 -5.19 -6.93 3.88
CA ILE A 58 -6.27 -6.03 3.47
C ILE A 58 -7.32 -6.70 2.56
N LEU A 59 -7.29 -8.03 2.41
CA LEU A 59 -8.17 -8.72 1.47
C LEU A 59 -9.65 -8.55 1.82
N GLU A 60 -10.01 -8.61 3.11
CA GLU A 60 -11.39 -8.36 3.55
C GLU A 60 -11.83 -6.90 3.33
N PHE A 61 -10.91 -5.94 3.46
CA PHE A 61 -11.17 -4.56 3.08
C PHE A 61 -11.46 -4.45 1.58
N LEU A 62 -10.65 -5.05 0.71
CA LEU A 62 -10.83 -5.02 -0.74
C LEU A 62 -12.13 -5.70 -1.16
N LYS A 63 -12.47 -6.82 -0.53
CA LYS A 63 -13.77 -7.50 -0.73
C LYS A 63 -14.94 -6.61 -0.33
N THR A 64 -14.84 -5.93 0.81
CA THR A 64 -15.87 -4.99 1.28
C THR A 64 -15.97 -3.77 0.36
N ALA A 65 -14.86 -3.25 -0.14
CA ALA A 65 -14.82 -2.16 -1.12
C ALA A 65 -15.56 -2.56 -2.41
N SER A 66 -15.32 -3.77 -2.92
CA SER A 66 -16.02 -4.30 -4.09
C SER A 66 -17.54 -4.42 -3.83
N LYS A 67 -17.96 -4.95 -2.67
CA LYS A 67 -19.38 -5.01 -2.27
C LYS A 67 -20.04 -3.63 -2.17
N LYS A 68 -19.27 -2.59 -1.85
CA LYS A 68 -19.71 -1.18 -1.83
C LYS A 68 -19.63 -0.50 -3.21
N ASN A 69 -19.50 -1.28 -4.30
CA ASN A 69 -19.42 -0.81 -5.69
C ASN A 69 -18.21 0.06 -6.02
N PHE A 70 -17.13 0.03 -5.24
CA PHE A 70 -15.85 0.57 -5.65
C PHE A 70 -15.16 -0.37 -6.64
N LYS A 71 -14.49 0.19 -7.65
CA LYS A 71 -13.60 -0.60 -8.50
C LYS A 71 -12.33 -0.92 -7.74
N VAL A 72 -11.91 -2.17 -7.74
CA VAL A 72 -10.68 -2.61 -7.09
C VAL A 72 -9.62 -2.90 -8.14
N ALA A 73 -8.38 -2.52 -7.83
CA ALA A 73 -7.21 -2.81 -8.65
C ALA A 73 -6.06 -3.34 -7.79
N LEU A 74 -5.19 -4.13 -8.39
CA LEU A 74 -3.94 -4.61 -7.78
C LEU A 74 -2.74 -4.22 -8.65
N PRO A 75 -1.53 -4.11 -8.05
CA PRO A 75 -0.32 -3.80 -8.78
C PRO A 75 0.14 -4.98 -9.64
N VAL A 76 0.70 -4.65 -10.80
CA VAL A 76 1.36 -5.58 -11.70
C VAL A 76 2.75 -5.05 -12.03
N VAL A 77 3.77 -5.88 -11.87
CA VAL A 77 5.14 -5.53 -12.20
C VAL A 77 5.33 -5.57 -13.72
N GLU A 78 5.61 -4.41 -14.32
CA GLU A 78 5.83 -4.28 -15.76
C GLU A 78 7.26 -4.59 -16.17
N SER A 79 8.21 -4.15 -15.35
CA SER A 79 9.65 -4.37 -15.55
C SER A 79 10.39 -4.26 -14.22
N SER A 80 11.71 -4.41 -14.21
CA SER A 80 12.54 -4.19 -13.01
C SER A 80 12.40 -2.79 -12.39
N LYS A 81 11.85 -1.80 -13.10
CA LYS A 81 11.76 -0.40 -12.67
C LYS A 81 10.34 0.17 -12.68
N SER A 82 9.34 -0.55 -13.18
CA SER A 82 7.98 -0.02 -13.34
C SER A 82 6.91 -1.00 -12.91
N MET A 83 5.82 -0.46 -12.38
CA MET A 83 4.58 -1.17 -12.11
C MET A 83 3.40 -0.35 -12.59
N SER A 84 2.30 -1.02 -12.87
CA SER A 84 0.99 -0.44 -13.19
C SER A 84 -0.07 -1.09 -12.32
N PHE A 85 -1.31 -0.62 -12.45
CA PHE A 85 -2.45 -1.21 -11.76
C PHE A 85 -3.39 -1.84 -12.80
N GLN A 86 -3.99 -2.97 -12.44
CA GLN A 86 -4.97 -3.70 -13.23
C GLN A 86 -6.22 -3.93 -12.40
N PHE A 87 -7.40 -3.86 -13.02
CA PHE A 87 -8.63 -4.26 -12.33
C PHE A 87 -8.52 -5.70 -11.85
N TRP A 88 -9.06 -5.93 -10.68
CA TRP A 88 -9.13 -7.23 -10.07
C TRP A 88 -10.44 -7.37 -9.29
N SER A 89 -11.14 -8.47 -9.51
CA SER A 89 -12.26 -8.91 -8.71
C SER A 89 -11.82 -10.02 -7.76
N TYR A 90 -12.44 -10.12 -6.60
CA TYR A 90 -12.05 -11.10 -5.57
C TYR A 90 -11.98 -12.56 -6.07
N MET A 91 -12.74 -12.89 -7.10
CA MET A 91 -12.77 -14.23 -7.70
C MET A 91 -11.84 -14.38 -8.93
N ASP A 92 -11.21 -13.31 -9.38
CA ASP A 92 -10.30 -13.38 -10.53
C ASP A 92 -9.02 -14.14 -10.15
N PRO A 93 -8.49 -14.98 -11.05
CA PRO A 93 -7.24 -15.68 -10.82
C PRO A 93 -6.06 -14.71 -10.68
N LEU A 94 -5.15 -15.06 -9.80
CA LEU A 94 -3.87 -14.38 -9.64
C LEU A 94 -2.72 -15.27 -10.09
N TYR A 95 -1.68 -14.66 -10.59
CA TYR A 95 -0.49 -15.32 -11.14
C TYR A 95 0.74 -14.94 -10.35
N VAL A 96 1.63 -15.90 -10.12
CA VAL A 96 2.90 -15.64 -9.43
C VAL A 96 3.87 -14.96 -10.38
N ASN A 97 4.36 -13.78 -10.02
CA ASN A 97 5.39 -13.10 -10.82
C ASN A 97 6.81 -13.58 -10.47
N ASN A 98 7.83 -13.07 -11.16
CA ASN A 98 9.25 -13.44 -10.96
C ASN A 98 9.79 -13.09 -9.56
N PHE A 99 9.03 -12.44 -8.71
CA PHE A 99 9.37 -12.10 -7.32
C PHE A 99 8.60 -12.94 -6.31
N GLY A 100 7.83 -13.93 -6.75
CA GLY A 100 6.97 -14.74 -5.89
C GLY A 100 5.72 -14.01 -5.37
N ILE A 101 5.33 -12.89 -5.99
CA ILE A 101 4.17 -12.09 -5.58
C ILE A 101 3.00 -12.41 -6.50
N LEU A 102 1.82 -12.57 -5.91
CA LEU A 102 0.58 -12.76 -6.65
C LEU A 102 0.10 -11.44 -7.26
N GLU A 103 -0.15 -11.44 -8.56
CA GLU A 103 -0.64 -10.28 -9.32
C GLU A 103 -1.71 -10.68 -10.35
N PRO A 104 -2.61 -9.77 -10.75
CA PRO A 104 -3.58 -10.01 -11.80
C PRO A 104 -2.91 -10.26 -13.15
N LYS A 105 -3.67 -10.85 -14.08
CA LYS A 105 -3.23 -10.98 -15.47
C LYS A 105 -2.90 -9.60 -16.05
N LYS A 106 -1.70 -9.48 -16.61
CA LYS A 106 -1.25 -8.26 -17.25
C LYS A 106 -2.07 -7.96 -18.50
N THR A 107 -2.58 -6.74 -18.61
CA THR A 107 -3.32 -6.28 -19.79
C THR A 107 -2.70 -4.99 -20.34
N LYS A 108 -3.08 -4.62 -21.59
CA LYS A 108 -2.62 -3.36 -22.20
C LYS A 108 -3.27 -2.14 -21.52
N LYS A 109 -4.47 -2.29 -20.93
CA LYS A 109 -5.21 -1.20 -20.29
C LYS A 109 -4.69 -0.95 -18.88
N LYS A 110 -3.98 0.14 -18.68
CA LYS A 110 -3.49 0.59 -17.37
C LYS A 110 -4.57 1.38 -16.66
N ILE A 111 -4.66 1.18 -15.36
CA ILE A 111 -5.60 1.87 -14.48
C ILE A 111 -4.85 2.96 -13.73
N ILE A 112 -5.48 4.12 -13.59
CA ILE A 112 -5.04 5.19 -12.71
C ILE A 112 -6.01 5.20 -11.52
N PRO A 113 -5.57 4.72 -10.33
CA PRO A 113 -6.45 4.68 -9.16
C PRO A 113 -6.62 6.06 -8.52
N ASP A 114 -7.78 6.28 -7.88
CA ASP A 114 -8.07 7.46 -7.08
C ASP A 114 -7.55 7.32 -5.64
N VAL A 115 -7.47 6.09 -5.14
CA VAL A 115 -6.90 5.75 -3.83
C VAL A 115 -5.89 4.62 -4.00
N ILE A 116 -4.70 4.78 -3.45
CA ILE A 116 -3.64 3.78 -3.51
C ILE A 116 -3.24 3.40 -2.08
N LEU A 117 -3.55 2.16 -1.70
CA LEU A 117 -3.08 1.57 -0.45
C LEU A 117 -1.64 1.09 -0.64
N VAL A 118 -0.75 1.60 0.18
CA VAL A 118 0.69 1.41 0.03
C VAL A 118 1.22 0.54 1.18
N PRO A 119 1.73 -0.67 0.90
CA PRO A 119 2.39 -1.47 1.91
C PRO A 119 3.73 -0.85 2.30
N LEU A 120 4.12 -1.01 3.56
CA LEU A 120 5.35 -0.45 4.07
C LEU A 120 5.96 -1.29 5.20
N VAL A 121 7.26 -1.12 5.42
CA VAL A 121 8.04 -1.81 6.47
C VAL A 121 8.16 -0.94 7.71
N ALA A 122 8.31 0.37 7.56
CA ALA A 122 8.36 1.33 8.65
C ALA A 122 7.88 2.69 8.19
N PHE A 123 7.40 3.51 9.13
CA PHE A 123 6.96 4.88 8.87
C PHE A 123 7.35 5.82 10.02
N ASP A 124 7.35 7.14 9.75
CA ASP A 124 7.55 8.16 10.77
C ASP A 124 6.36 9.13 10.88
N LYS A 125 6.42 10.04 11.85
CA LYS A 125 5.38 11.05 12.10
C LYS A 125 5.15 12.02 10.93
N ASN A 126 6.12 12.13 10.03
CA ASN A 126 6.05 13.02 8.87
C ASN A 126 5.49 12.31 7.63
N LEU A 127 4.90 11.11 7.78
CA LEU A 127 4.32 10.28 6.72
C LEU A 127 5.36 9.77 5.70
N ASN A 128 6.63 9.78 6.07
CA ASN A 128 7.67 9.11 5.29
C ASN A 128 7.65 7.61 5.56
N ARG A 129 8.03 6.82 4.55
CA ARG A 129 8.00 5.37 4.66
C ARG A 129 9.28 4.69 4.20
N ILE A 130 9.50 3.50 4.72
CA ILE A 130 10.44 2.52 4.20
C ILE A 130 9.63 1.36 3.61
N GLY A 131 9.82 1.10 2.32
CA GLY A 131 9.31 -0.11 1.65
C GLY A 131 10.37 -1.19 1.54
N HIS A 132 10.11 -2.23 0.75
CA HIS A 132 11.01 -3.38 0.54
C HIS A 132 12.29 -3.06 -0.26
N GLY A 133 12.44 -1.83 -0.78
CA GLY A 133 13.71 -1.34 -1.35
C GLY A 133 13.78 -1.32 -2.87
N LYS A 134 12.78 -1.81 -3.60
CA LYS A 134 12.74 -1.78 -5.08
C LYS A 134 12.22 -0.45 -5.66
N GLY A 135 11.59 0.42 -4.84
CA GLY A 135 11.10 1.74 -5.21
C GLY A 135 9.94 1.75 -6.22
N TYR A 136 9.22 0.65 -6.38
CA TYR A 136 8.10 0.56 -7.32
C TYR A 136 7.00 1.60 -7.02
N TYR A 137 6.56 1.66 -5.75
CA TYR A 137 5.54 2.62 -5.32
C TYR A 137 6.01 4.07 -5.46
N ASP A 138 7.26 4.39 -5.11
CA ASP A 138 7.78 5.77 -5.23
C ASP A 138 7.72 6.26 -6.68
N ARG A 139 8.11 5.41 -7.62
CA ARG A 139 8.06 5.74 -9.05
C ARG A 139 6.63 5.80 -9.59
N ALA A 140 5.77 4.86 -9.17
CA ALA A 140 4.38 4.84 -9.64
C ALA A 140 3.58 6.03 -9.12
N LEU A 141 3.72 6.38 -7.83
CA LEU A 141 3.05 7.51 -7.21
C LEU A 141 3.52 8.84 -7.82
N LYS A 142 4.83 9.01 -8.06
CA LYS A 142 5.35 10.23 -8.73
C LYS A 142 4.93 10.37 -10.19
N LYS A 143 4.70 9.26 -10.88
CA LYS A 143 4.24 9.28 -12.26
C LYS A 143 2.75 9.62 -12.38
N ASN A 144 1.98 9.34 -11.36
CA ASN A 144 0.55 9.66 -11.33
C ASN A 144 0.39 11.17 -11.10
N LYS A 145 -0.17 11.86 -12.11
CA LYS A 145 -0.41 13.32 -12.07
C LYS A 145 -1.83 13.67 -11.64
N ASN A 146 -2.70 12.69 -11.44
CA ASN A 146 -4.06 12.92 -11.02
C ASN A 146 -4.13 13.20 -9.52
N ASP A 147 -5.21 13.84 -9.10
CA ASP A 147 -5.53 13.97 -7.68
C ASP A 147 -5.95 12.61 -7.11
N PHE A 148 -5.10 12.02 -6.30
CA PHE A 148 -5.31 10.72 -5.66
C PHE A 148 -4.95 10.78 -4.17
N ILE A 149 -5.31 9.75 -3.41
CA ILE A 149 -4.86 9.55 -2.04
C ILE A 149 -3.84 8.40 -2.00
N ALA A 150 -2.63 8.66 -1.48
CA ALA A 150 -1.65 7.65 -1.13
C ALA A 150 -1.74 7.34 0.37
N LEU A 151 -2.29 6.19 0.73
CA LEU A 151 -2.56 5.79 2.10
C LEU A 151 -1.70 4.59 2.50
N GLY A 152 -0.73 4.80 3.39
CA GLY A 152 0.12 3.74 3.92
C GLY A 152 -0.67 2.82 4.86
N ILE A 153 -0.43 1.52 4.75
CA ILE A 153 -1.04 0.53 5.64
C ILE A 153 0.07 -0.13 6.47
N ALA A 154 -0.06 -0.08 7.77
CA ALA A 154 0.97 -0.54 8.69
C ALA A 154 0.40 -1.00 10.03
N TYR A 155 1.16 -1.81 10.76
CA TYR A 155 0.95 -1.99 12.19
C TYR A 155 1.50 -0.78 12.95
N SER A 156 0.87 -0.37 14.04
CA SER A 156 1.31 0.75 14.89
C SER A 156 2.76 0.62 15.36
N PHE A 157 3.22 -0.60 15.65
CA PHE A 157 4.58 -0.87 16.06
C PHE A 157 5.64 -0.69 14.96
N GLN A 158 5.23 -0.44 13.70
CA GLN A 158 6.15 -0.10 12.60
C GLN A 158 6.55 1.38 12.59
N LYS A 159 6.03 2.18 13.55
CA LYS A 159 6.41 3.58 13.73
C LYS A 159 7.85 3.72 14.22
N CYS A 160 8.62 4.55 13.57
CA CYS A 160 9.97 4.92 13.99
C CYS A 160 10.09 6.44 14.20
N ARG A 161 11.17 6.88 14.85
CA ARG A 161 11.39 8.30 15.18
C ARG A 161 11.49 9.16 13.93
N THR A 162 12.35 8.75 12.99
CA THR A 162 12.65 9.52 11.77
C THR A 162 13.17 8.60 10.68
N ILE A 163 12.74 8.87 9.45
CA ILE A 163 13.21 8.19 8.24
C ILE A 163 14.00 9.20 7.40
N PRO A 164 15.26 8.93 7.03
CA PRO A 164 15.99 9.79 6.10
C PRO A 164 15.34 9.72 4.72
N VAL A 165 15.03 10.89 4.15
CA VAL A 165 14.35 11.01 2.85
C VAL A 165 15.28 11.59 1.79
N ASN A 166 15.02 11.28 0.53
CA ASN A 166 15.67 11.85 -0.64
C ASN A 166 14.65 12.27 -1.70
N LYS A 167 15.12 12.92 -2.76
CA LYS A 167 14.27 13.42 -3.85
C LYS A 167 13.45 12.36 -4.60
N TYR A 168 13.76 11.08 -4.45
CA TYR A 168 13.07 9.97 -5.10
C TYR A 168 11.97 9.37 -4.22
N ASP A 169 11.98 9.64 -2.91
CA ASP A 169 10.94 9.16 -2.01
C ASP A 169 9.63 9.93 -2.23
N PHE A 170 8.51 9.25 -2.06
CA PHE A 170 7.18 9.85 -2.11
C PHE A 170 6.62 9.90 -0.69
N LYS A 171 6.22 11.08 -0.23
CA LYS A 171 5.54 11.28 1.04
C LYS A 171 4.08 10.86 0.89
N LEU A 172 3.56 10.10 1.86
CA LEU A 172 2.16 9.67 1.88
C LEU A 172 1.24 10.80 2.35
N ASP A 173 -0.06 10.70 2.01
CA ASP A 173 -1.08 11.61 2.52
C ASP A 173 -1.56 11.18 3.90
N TYR A 174 -1.66 9.87 4.13
CA TYR A 174 -2.08 9.26 5.39
C TYR A 174 -1.33 7.97 5.67
N ILE A 175 -1.29 7.58 6.95
CA ILE A 175 -0.92 6.24 7.36
C ILE A 175 -2.02 5.70 8.27
N PHE A 176 -2.57 4.55 7.89
CA PHE A 176 -3.57 3.83 8.66
C PHE A 176 -2.93 2.67 9.40
N THR A 177 -3.24 2.56 10.70
CA THR A 177 -2.74 1.51 11.59
C THR A 177 -3.89 0.90 12.39
N ASP A 178 -3.60 -0.14 13.15
CA ASP A 178 -4.50 -0.72 14.16
C ASP A 178 -4.96 0.29 15.22
N GLN A 179 -4.22 1.39 15.42
CA GLN A 179 -4.57 2.47 16.35
C GLN A 179 -5.31 3.65 15.69
N GLY A 180 -5.58 3.58 14.39
CA GLY A 180 -6.26 4.62 13.63
C GLY A 180 -5.42 5.25 12.54
N ILE A 181 -5.78 6.47 12.13
CA ILE A 181 -5.16 7.19 11.02
C ILE A 181 -4.26 8.32 11.50
N ILE A 182 -3.16 8.50 10.79
CA ILE A 182 -2.17 9.57 10.99
C ILE A 182 -2.17 10.42 9.71
N SER A 183 -2.28 11.74 9.86
CA SER A 183 -2.29 12.74 8.80
C SER A 183 -1.29 13.86 9.07
#